data_c4a33b9601dba6ca5639711e42c2a635
#
_entry.id   c4a33b9601dba6ca5639711e42c2a635
#
_cell.length_a   1.000
_cell.length_b   1.000
_cell.length_c   1.000
_cell.angle_alpha   90.00
_cell.angle_beta   90.00
_cell.angle_gamma   90.00
#
_symmetry.space_group_name_H-M   'P 1'
#
loop_
_entity.id
_entity.type
_entity.pdbx_description
1 polymer ?
#
loop_
_entity_poly.entity_id
_entity_poly.type
_entity_poly.pdbx_seq_one_letter_code
_entity_poly.pdbx_strand_id
1 'polypeptide(L)'
;MINKTEIEKAQNSWGNGIITIGKLKDNPKECRIFTVNFISKHYDFDSGDIQFKPTKASEKQFRNNNKSALSYFIGSDSDFAEDKGFALNPWIQVEFDNCSINIYDDIATAMGNYFFTDPSGEKTKVEFSFVYKKNKEGEIKICLLYTSPSPRDQS
;
A
#
# COMPACT_ATOMS: atom_id res chain seq x y z
N MET A 1 23.08 0.39 -5.87
CA MET A 1 22.24 1.60 -5.88
C MET A 1 20.87 1.26 -6.44
N ILE A 2 19.83 1.75 -5.79
CA ILE A 2 18.45 1.59 -6.28
C ILE A 2 18.27 2.36 -7.59
N ASN A 3 17.36 1.91 -8.48
CA ASN A 3 17.09 2.62 -9.72
C ASN A 3 15.58 2.78 -9.94
N LYS A 4 15.24 3.63 -10.90
CA LYS A 4 13.85 3.98 -11.19
C LYS A 4 13.01 2.77 -11.64
N THR A 5 13.59 1.89 -12.43
CA THR A 5 12.91 0.67 -12.90
C THR A 5 12.55 -0.24 -11.73
N GLU A 6 13.42 -0.36 -10.74
CA GLU A 6 13.13 -1.15 -9.53
C GLU A 6 11.95 -0.57 -8.75
N ILE A 7 11.85 0.77 -8.66
CA ILE A 7 10.73 1.44 -8.00
C ILE A 7 9.43 1.16 -8.76
N GLU A 8 9.45 1.30 -10.07
CA GLU A 8 8.25 1.06 -10.90
C GLU A 8 7.79 -0.40 -10.79
N LYS A 9 8.71 -1.35 -10.75
CA LYS A 9 8.38 -2.77 -10.53
C LYS A 9 7.78 -3.00 -9.14
N ALA A 10 8.32 -2.36 -8.11
CA ALA A 10 7.78 -2.46 -6.76
C ALA A 10 6.36 -1.90 -6.68
N GLN A 11 6.10 -0.79 -7.35
CA GLN A 11 4.77 -0.18 -7.42
C GLN A 11 3.78 -1.11 -8.13
N ASN A 12 4.17 -1.67 -9.26
CA ASN A 12 3.30 -2.60 -10.01
C ASN A 12 3.02 -3.86 -9.22
N SER A 13 4.02 -4.40 -8.53
CA SER A 13 3.86 -5.58 -7.67
C SER A 13 2.88 -5.29 -6.54
N TRP A 14 2.99 -4.11 -5.91
CA TRP A 14 2.08 -3.68 -4.86
C TRP A 14 0.65 -3.59 -5.38
N GLY A 15 0.46 -2.94 -6.53
CA GLY A 15 -0.87 -2.80 -7.15
C GLY A 15 -1.51 -4.14 -7.49
N ASN A 16 -0.74 -5.06 -8.06
CA ASN A 16 -1.21 -6.41 -8.38
C ASN A 16 -1.57 -7.18 -7.11
N GLY A 17 -0.82 -6.98 -6.04
CA GLY A 17 -1.13 -7.57 -4.74
C GLY A 17 -2.45 -7.09 -4.16
N ILE A 18 -2.72 -5.80 -4.24
CA ILE A 18 -4.00 -5.22 -3.80
C ILE A 18 -5.17 -5.85 -4.57
N ILE A 19 -5.04 -5.99 -5.88
CA ILE A 19 -6.06 -6.63 -6.72
C ILE A 19 -6.29 -8.07 -6.28
N THR A 20 -5.22 -8.81 -6.03
CA THR A 20 -5.30 -10.21 -5.61
C THR A 20 -5.99 -10.36 -4.26
N ILE A 21 -5.70 -9.49 -3.30
CA ILE A 21 -6.38 -9.51 -1.99
C ILE A 21 -7.90 -9.40 -2.18
N GLY A 22 -8.34 -8.48 -3.02
CA GLY A 22 -9.77 -8.31 -3.31
C GLY A 22 -10.41 -9.55 -3.91
N LYS A 23 -9.69 -10.27 -4.77
CA LYS A 23 -10.18 -11.52 -5.36
C LYS A 23 -10.33 -12.65 -4.33
N LEU A 24 -9.62 -12.56 -3.21
CA LEU A 24 -9.66 -13.56 -2.15
C LEU A 24 -10.64 -13.23 -1.04
N LYS A 25 -11.43 -12.18 -1.18
CA LYS A 25 -12.31 -11.69 -0.11
C LYS A 25 -13.30 -12.73 0.41
N ASP A 26 -13.75 -13.65 -0.45
CA ASP A 26 -14.72 -14.69 -0.07
C ASP A 26 -14.05 -15.92 0.54
N ASN A 27 -12.73 -15.93 0.65
CA ASN A 27 -11.96 -16.96 1.30
C ASN A 27 -11.04 -16.34 2.37
N PRO A 28 -11.57 -16.02 3.55
CA PRO A 28 -10.85 -15.25 4.57
C PRO A 28 -9.52 -15.85 4.99
N LYS A 29 -9.42 -17.18 5.07
CA LYS A 29 -8.19 -17.85 5.49
C LYS A 29 -7.07 -17.62 4.47
N GLU A 30 -7.34 -17.88 3.19
CA GLU A 30 -6.34 -17.65 2.13
C GLU A 30 -6.04 -16.17 1.96
N CYS A 31 -7.04 -15.32 2.09
CA CYS A 31 -6.88 -13.89 2.02
C CYS A 31 -5.90 -13.39 3.08
N ARG A 32 -6.05 -13.87 4.32
CA ARG A 32 -5.14 -13.50 5.41
C ARG A 32 -3.72 -13.96 5.14
N ILE A 33 -3.54 -15.20 4.72
CA ILE A 33 -2.21 -15.75 4.41
C ILE A 33 -1.54 -14.92 3.31
N PHE A 34 -2.27 -14.66 2.23
CA PHE A 34 -1.75 -13.86 1.13
C PHE A 34 -1.38 -12.45 1.59
N THR A 35 -2.23 -11.80 2.38
CA THR A 35 -2.02 -10.42 2.80
C THR A 35 -0.83 -10.30 3.76
N VAL A 36 -0.64 -11.26 4.67
CA VAL A 36 0.54 -11.29 5.55
C VAL A 36 1.81 -11.35 4.69
N ASN A 37 1.84 -12.19 3.67
CA ASN A 37 2.98 -12.31 2.76
C ASN A 37 3.16 -11.05 1.90
N PHE A 38 2.07 -10.44 1.46
CA PHE A 38 2.07 -9.19 0.71
C PHE A 38 2.73 -8.07 1.53
N ILE A 39 2.34 -7.93 2.79
CA ILE A 39 2.91 -6.92 3.68
C ILE A 39 4.41 -7.18 3.89
N SER A 40 4.79 -8.41 4.16
CA SER A 40 6.21 -8.77 4.35
C SER A 40 7.04 -8.48 3.10
N LYS A 41 6.48 -8.72 1.93
CA LYS A 41 7.18 -8.51 0.65
C LYS A 41 7.40 -7.03 0.36
N HIS A 42 6.41 -6.18 0.64
CA HIS A 42 6.42 -4.79 0.17
C HIS A 42 6.83 -3.77 1.22
N TYR A 43 6.66 -4.08 2.51
CA TYR A 43 6.93 -3.14 3.60
C TYR A 43 8.10 -3.61 4.45
N ASP A 44 8.90 -2.67 4.94
CA ASP A 44 10.14 -2.96 5.66
C ASP A 44 9.91 -3.23 7.16
N PHE A 45 8.90 -4.02 7.49
CA PHE A 45 8.60 -4.34 8.91
C PHE A 45 9.67 -5.25 9.54
N ASP A 46 10.50 -5.92 8.74
CA ASP A 46 11.60 -6.72 9.27
C ASP A 46 12.66 -5.85 9.97
N SER A 47 12.76 -4.58 9.59
CA SER A 47 13.68 -3.63 10.22
C SER A 47 13.08 -2.95 11.45
N GLY A 48 11.81 -3.20 11.76
CA GLY A 48 11.07 -2.58 12.84
C GLY A 48 9.82 -1.87 12.35
N ASP A 49 9.33 -0.92 13.13
CA ASP A 49 8.18 -0.12 12.73
C ASP A 49 8.52 0.76 11.53
N ILE A 50 7.53 0.99 10.67
CA ILE A 50 7.65 1.93 9.56
C ILE A 50 6.72 3.11 9.77
N GLN A 51 6.81 4.10 8.89
CA GLN A 51 5.93 5.26 8.92
C GLN A 51 4.84 5.08 7.87
N PHE A 52 3.65 4.74 8.34
CA PHE A 52 2.54 4.41 7.44
C PHE A 52 1.25 5.11 7.88
N LYS A 53 0.80 6.04 7.04
CA LYS A 53 -0.50 6.69 7.22
C LYS A 53 -1.34 6.44 5.97
N PRO A 54 -2.19 5.40 5.97
CA PRO A 54 -3.02 5.07 4.81
C PRO A 54 -4.20 6.04 4.65
N THR A 55 -4.79 6.03 3.46
CA THR A 55 -5.78 7.01 3.01
C THR A 55 -6.99 7.14 3.93
N LYS A 56 -7.57 6.01 4.33
CA LYS A 56 -8.85 6.00 5.04
C LYS A 56 -8.72 5.86 6.56
N ALA A 57 -7.53 5.77 7.10
CA ALA A 57 -7.33 5.69 8.53
C ALA A 57 -7.50 7.08 9.15
N SER A 58 -8.50 7.24 10.01
CA SER A 58 -8.84 8.54 10.59
C SER A 58 -8.82 8.53 12.13
N GLU A 59 -9.34 7.51 12.77
CA GLU A 59 -9.32 7.40 14.23
C GLU A 59 -7.95 6.96 14.74
N LYS A 60 -7.42 5.87 14.17
CA LYS A 60 -6.04 5.43 14.37
C LYS A 60 -5.31 5.63 13.06
N GLN A 61 -4.77 6.81 12.89
CA GLN A 61 -4.20 7.28 11.62
C GLN A 61 -2.97 6.51 11.19
N PHE A 62 -2.10 6.16 12.15
CA PHE A 62 -0.77 5.63 11.87
C PHE A 62 -0.74 4.12 12.09
N ARG A 63 -0.33 3.40 11.07
CA ARG A 63 -0.35 1.94 11.02
C ARG A 63 1.06 1.39 10.93
N ASN A 64 1.86 1.65 11.98
CA ASN A 64 3.30 1.50 11.94
C ASN A 64 3.81 0.09 12.20
N ASN A 65 2.94 -0.88 12.51
CA ASN A 65 3.32 -2.26 12.73
C ASN A 65 2.50 -3.23 11.89
N ASN A 66 2.91 -4.50 11.85
CA ASN A 66 2.26 -5.53 11.03
C ASN A 66 0.76 -5.67 11.32
N LYS A 67 0.40 -5.74 12.60
CA LYS A 67 -1.00 -5.94 13.00
C LYS A 67 -1.89 -4.81 12.51
N SER A 68 -1.47 -3.56 12.71
CA SER A 68 -2.25 -2.39 12.31
C SER A 68 -2.35 -2.24 10.80
N ALA A 69 -1.29 -2.58 10.07
CA ALA A 69 -1.29 -2.57 8.61
C ALA A 69 -2.20 -3.68 8.05
N LEU A 70 -2.12 -4.88 8.61
CA LEU A 70 -2.97 -6.00 8.18
C LEU A 70 -4.46 -5.65 8.34
N SER A 71 -4.82 -5.08 9.47
CA SER A 71 -6.20 -4.65 9.72
C SER A 71 -6.68 -3.65 8.68
N TYR A 72 -5.84 -2.69 8.31
CA TYR A 72 -6.22 -1.71 7.30
C TYR A 72 -6.60 -2.38 5.97
N PHE A 73 -5.82 -3.35 5.53
CA PHE A 73 -6.05 -4.01 4.23
C PHE A 73 -7.23 -4.97 4.22
N ILE A 74 -7.45 -5.74 5.29
CA ILE A 74 -8.48 -6.79 5.30
C ILE A 74 -9.53 -6.67 6.41
N GLY A 75 -9.39 -5.72 7.31
CA GLY A 75 -10.37 -5.48 8.39
C GLY A 75 -10.40 -6.57 9.44
N SER A 76 -11.53 -6.67 10.12
CA SER A 76 -11.86 -7.73 11.10
C SER A 76 -10.98 -7.74 12.36
N ASP A 77 -10.36 -6.64 12.73
CA ASP A 77 -9.64 -6.49 13.98
C ASP A 77 -10.39 -5.51 14.88
N SER A 78 -10.83 -5.98 16.04
CA SER A 78 -11.62 -5.16 16.97
C SER A 78 -10.84 -3.96 17.52
N ASP A 79 -9.51 -4.02 17.53
CA ASP A 79 -8.69 -2.89 17.96
C ASP A 79 -8.69 -1.74 16.93
N PHE A 80 -9.16 -2.00 15.70
CA PHE A 80 -9.27 -1.03 14.62
C PHE A 80 -10.66 -1.08 14.02
N ALA A 81 -11.65 -0.71 14.83
CA ALA A 81 -13.07 -0.86 14.47
C ALA A 81 -13.48 -0.08 13.22
N GLU A 82 -12.74 0.99 12.87
CA GLU A 82 -13.01 1.76 11.65
C GLU A 82 -12.68 1.00 10.36
N ASP A 83 -11.86 -0.06 10.45
CA ASP A 83 -11.35 -0.75 9.27
C ASP A 83 -12.40 -1.66 8.66
N LYS A 84 -12.65 -1.46 7.37
CA LYS A 84 -13.55 -2.29 6.57
C LYS A 84 -12.80 -3.18 5.58
N GLY A 85 -11.48 -3.06 5.56
CA GLY A 85 -10.63 -3.77 4.61
C GLY A 85 -10.51 -3.03 3.28
N PHE A 86 -9.58 -2.09 3.20
CA PHE A 86 -9.40 -1.28 1.99
C PHE A 86 -9.23 -2.12 0.74
N ALA A 87 -8.44 -3.20 0.83
CA ALA A 87 -8.14 -4.07 -0.32
C ALA A 87 -9.30 -5.01 -0.67
N LEU A 88 -10.30 -5.14 0.20
CA LEU A 88 -11.47 -6.00 -0.03
C LEU A 88 -12.57 -5.34 -0.86
N ASN A 89 -12.44 -4.08 -1.23
CA ASN A 89 -13.44 -3.29 -1.98
C ASN A 89 -13.55 -3.77 -3.41
N PRO A 90 -13.71 -4.77 -4.04
CA PRO A 90 -12.55 -5.24 -4.80
C PRO A 90 -12.11 -4.19 -5.82
N TRP A 91 -10.82 -4.08 -6.01
CA TRP A 91 -10.23 -3.23 -7.04
C TRP A 91 -9.85 -4.11 -8.23
N ILE A 92 -10.13 -3.66 -9.45
CA ILE A 92 -9.81 -4.41 -10.67
C ILE A 92 -8.56 -3.87 -11.36
N GLN A 93 -8.15 -2.65 -11.01
CA GLN A 93 -6.95 -2.05 -11.59
C GLN A 93 -6.36 -1.05 -10.60
N VAL A 94 -5.04 -1.01 -10.51
CA VAL A 94 -4.28 -0.02 -9.73
C VAL A 94 -3.20 0.53 -10.63
N GLU A 95 -3.23 1.84 -10.88
CA GLU A 95 -2.31 2.52 -11.80
C GLU A 95 -1.55 3.60 -11.05
N PHE A 96 -0.23 3.65 -11.24
CA PHE A 96 0.61 4.69 -10.67
C PHE A 96 0.93 5.75 -11.72
N ASP A 97 0.86 7.02 -11.31
CA ASP A 97 1.28 8.16 -12.11
C ASP A 97 2.28 8.95 -11.26
N ASN A 98 3.56 8.63 -11.42
CA ASN A 98 4.63 9.26 -10.67
C ASN A 98 4.88 10.68 -11.19
N CYS A 99 4.71 11.68 -10.32
CA CYS A 99 5.14 13.03 -10.63
C CYS A 99 6.68 13.09 -10.63
N SER A 100 7.29 12.45 -9.64
CA SER A 100 8.75 12.41 -9.51
C SER A 100 9.20 11.17 -8.74
N ILE A 101 10.37 10.67 -9.11
CA ILE A 101 11.10 9.63 -8.39
C ILE A 101 12.52 10.15 -8.23
N ASN A 102 12.98 10.29 -7.00
CA ASN A 102 14.34 10.73 -6.70
C ASN A 102 15.15 9.60 -6.07
N ILE A 103 16.38 9.44 -6.55
CA ILE A 103 17.25 8.34 -6.10
C ILE A 103 18.35 8.90 -5.21
N TYR A 104 18.51 8.29 -4.03
CA TYR A 104 19.54 8.64 -3.04
C TYR A 104 20.25 7.38 -2.60
N ASP A 105 21.12 6.84 -3.46
CA ASP A 105 21.87 5.59 -3.24
C ASP A 105 20.93 4.40 -3.06
N ASP A 106 20.78 3.86 -1.86
CA ASP A 106 19.88 2.72 -1.58
C ASP A 106 18.49 3.15 -1.09
N ILE A 107 18.20 4.43 -1.16
CA ILE A 107 16.90 4.99 -0.81
C ILE A 107 16.34 5.73 -2.02
N ALA A 108 15.04 5.63 -2.21
CA ALA A 108 14.34 6.41 -3.24
C ALA A 108 13.05 6.98 -2.66
N THR A 109 12.71 8.17 -3.13
CA THR A 109 11.42 8.78 -2.80
C THR A 109 10.58 8.88 -4.07
N ALA A 110 9.28 8.70 -3.93
CA ALA A 110 8.34 8.82 -5.04
C ALA A 110 7.11 9.59 -4.59
N MET A 111 6.64 10.48 -5.44
CA MET A 111 5.46 11.28 -5.19
C MET A 111 4.63 11.37 -6.46
N GLY A 112 3.32 11.31 -6.31
CA GLY A 112 2.41 11.42 -7.45
C GLY A 112 1.01 10.99 -7.07
N ASN A 113 0.32 10.43 -8.05
CA ASN A 113 -1.03 9.93 -7.88
C ASN A 113 -1.10 8.44 -8.20
N TYR A 114 -2.01 7.72 -7.56
CA TYR A 114 -2.40 6.42 -8.04
C TYR A 114 -3.92 6.33 -8.09
N PHE A 115 -4.39 5.45 -8.97
CA PHE A 115 -5.81 5.35 -9.30
C PHE A 115 -6.25 3.92 -9.04
N PHE A 116 -7.31 3.79 -8.26
CA PHE A 116 -7.96 2.51 -7.99
C PHE A 116 -9.25 2.45 -8.78
N THR A 117 -9.37 1.45 -9.65
CA THR A 117 -10.58 1.24 -10.46
C THR A 117 -11.41 0.12 -9.85
N ASP A 118 -12.67 0.40 -9.56
CA ASP A 118 -13.62 -0.59 -9.03
C ASP A 118 -14.31 -1.38 -10.16
N PRO A 119 -15.12 -2.42 -9.85
CA PRO A 119 -15.77 -3.22 -10.89
C PRO A 119 -16.73 -2.45 -11.78
N SER A 120 -17.25 -1.29 -11.33
CA SER A 120 -18.12 -0.46 -12.15
C SER A 120 -17.35 0.41 -13.15
N GLY A 121 -16.01 0.45 -13.04
CA GLY A 121 -15.16 1.31 -13.85
C GLY A 121 -14.88 2.66 -13.23
N GLU A 122 -15.42 2.94 -12.04
CA GLU A 122 -15.14 4.19 -11.34
C GLU A 122 -13.73 4.21 -10.80
N LYS A 123 -13.03 5.32 -11.00
CA LYS A 123 -11.65 5.49 -10.54
C LYS A 123 -11.60 6.41 -9.33
N THR A 124 -10.91 5.96 -8.28
CA THR A 124 -10.61 6.77 -7.10
C THR A 124 -9.15 7.21 -7.19
N LYS A 125 -8.93 8.51 -7.15
CA LYS A 125 -7.60 9.11 -7.20
C LYS A 125 -7.08 9.35 -5.79
N VAL A 126 -5.84 8.94 -5.54
CA VAL A 126 -5.17 9.11 -4.24
C VAL A 126 -3.81 9.72 -4.49
N GLU A 127 -3.46 10.71 -3.67
CA GLU A 127 -2.13 11.32 -3.68
C GLU A 127 -1.21 10.53 -2.76
N PHE A 128 0.04 10.30 -3.19
CA PHE A 128 0.97 9.49 -2.40
C PHE A 128 2.34 10.13 -2.26
N SER A 129 2.99 9.78 -1.16
CA SER A 129 4.41 10.00 -0.94
C SER A 129 4.97 8.70 -0.35
N PHE A 130 5.97 8.12 -1.03
CA PHE A 130 6.59 6.87 -0.61
C PHE A 130 8.09 7.06 -0.43
N VAL A 131 8.64 6.37 0.55
CA VAL A 131 10.08 6.17 0.66
C VAL A 131 10.36 4.68 0.54
N TYR A 132 11.23 4.32 -0.39
CA TYR A 132 11.67 2.95 -0.63
C TYR A 132 13.11 2.79 -0.18
N LYS A 133 13.42 1.59 0.27
CA LYS A 133 14.78 1.21 0.68
C LYS A 133 15.14 -0.10 0.01
N LYS A 134 16.36 -0.19 -0.50
CA LYS A 134 16.91 -1.44 -1.00
C LYS A 134 17.72 -2.09 0.12
N ASN A 135 17.31 -3.28 0.57
CA ASN A 135 17.96 -3.95 1.67
C ASN A 135 19.20 -4.74 1.18
N LYS A 136 19.89 -5.43 2.10
CA LYS A 136 21.11 -6.18 1.79
C LYS A 136 20.87 -7.32 0.83
N GLU A 137 19.65 -7.87 0.80
CA GLU A 137 19.25 -8.96 -0.10
C GLU A 137 18.84 -8.44 -1.48
N GLY A 138 18.91 -7.13 -1.71
CA GLY A 138 18.53 -6.52 -2.97
C GLY A 138 17.02 -6.30 -3.13
N GLU A 139 16.26 -6.46 -2.08
CA GLU A 139 14.80 -6.29 -2.11
C GLU A 139 14.42 -4.82 -1.90
N ILE A 140 13.38 -4.38 -2.61
CA ILE A 140 12.85 -3.03 -2.49
C ILE A 140 11.69 -3.04 -1.52
N LYS A 141 11.80 -2.28 -0.43
CA LYS A 141 10.81 -2.25 0.64
C LYS A 141 10.35 -0.82 0.91
N ILE A 142 9.08 -0.67 1.25
CA ILE A 142 8.50 0.62 1.66
C ILE A 142 8.82 0.84 3.13
N CYS A 143 9.44 1.97 3.45
CA CYS A 143 9.71 2.36 4.85
C CYS A 143 8.90 3.59 5.27
N LEU A 144 8.33 4.31 4.32
CA LEU A 144 7.36 5.38 4.59
C LEU A 144 6.31 5.38 3.49
N LEU A 145 5.04 5.46 3.90
CA LEU A 145 3.91 5.63 2.99
C LEU A 145 2.91 6.60 3.61
N TYR A 146 2.76 7.74 2.98
CA TYR A 146 1.71 8.71 3.31
C TYR A 146 0.79 8.86 2.11
N THR A 147 -0.50 8.67 2.32
CA THR A 147 -1.50 8.84 1.27
C THR A 147 -2.65 9.69 1.75
N SER A 148 -3.21 10.44 0.81
CA SER A 148 -4.31 11.36 1.07
C SER A 148 -5.31 11.27 -0.08
N PRO A 149 -6.63 11.34 0.20
CA PRO A 149 -7.61 11.42 -0.88
C PRO A 149 -7.35 12.65 -1.75
N SER A 150 -7.66 12.54 -3.03
CA SER A 150 -7.65 13.71 -3.91
C SER A 150 -8.61 14.77 -3.34
N PRO A 151 -8.31 16.08 -3.47
CA PRO A 151 -9.23 17.12 -3.00
C PRO A 151 -10.67 16.98 -3.51
N ARG A 152 -10.87 16.40 -4.70
CA ARG A 152 -12.20 16.14 -5.25
C ARG A 152 -12.98 15.10 -4.44
N ASP A 153 -12.28 14.16 -3.80
CA ASP A 153 -12.90 13.06 -3.08
C ASP A 153 -13.17 13.41 -1.61
N GLN A 154 -12.81 14.61 -1.20
CA GLN A 154 -13.02 15.12 0.16
C GLN A 154 -14.32 15.89 0.34
N SER A 155 -15.03 16.14 -0.73
CA SER A 155 -16.29 16.89 -0.72
C SER A 155 -17.48 16.09 -0.20
#